data_b16015b722a951733655e4a3cf271a4d
#
_entry.id   b16015b722a951733655e4a3cf271a4d
#
_cell.length_a   1.000
_cell.length_b   1.000
_cell.length_c   1.000
_cell.angle_alpha   90.00
_cell.angle_beta   90.00
_cell.angle_gamma   90.00
#
_symmetry.space_group_name_H-M   'P 1'
#
loop_
_entity.id
_entity.type
_entity.pdbx_description
1 polymer ?
#
loop_
_entity_poly.entity_id
_entity_poly.type
_entity_poly.pdbx_seq_one_letter_code
_entity_poly.pdbx_strand_id
1 'polypeptide(L)'
;LNKDIDLDWQEIVDVLGLDIHYDSLRKMAYGYQRYDEYLKNNGVALRILSISDLHIPFQKPIDIYKDYVGKVDVLQINGDVVDMQSISKFLKVYRLSIMEEIIQARQYLIDLIEYIKPKKVVVTYGNHDIRFQNYLSKNLDTDLLELMPQTVLELILVDGFNHYDKKSRIKSWYEPLQKVFTDIEIDYTGNWHCQIGKTIFCHPLAFSSVPLKTAEKAMYFFRNEGFLFTSLVVAHTH
;
A
#
# COMPACT_ATOMS: atom_id res chain seq x y z
N LEU A 1 -22.98 15.25 -14.07
CA LEU A 1 -23.36 16.57 -14.59
C LEU A 1 -24.73 16.44 -15.20
N ASN A 2 -25.74 17.07 -14.56
CA ASN A 2 -27.11 17.06 -15.04
C ASN A 2 -27.18 17.76 -16.40
N LYS A 3 -28.03 17.25 -17.31
CA LYS A 3 -28.31 17.79 -18.64
C LYS A 3 -28.96 19.20 -18.64
N ASP A 4 -29.09 19.81 -17.47
CA ASP A 4 -29.76 21.10 -17.29
C ASP A 4 -28.81 22.32 -17.27
N ILE A 5 -27.50 22.10 -17.49
CA ILE A 5 -26.51 23.18 -17.59
C ILE A 5 -26.00 23.20 -19.04
N ASP A 6 -26.44 24.20 -19.79
CA ASP A 6 -26.12 24.41 -21.22
C ASP A 6 -24.78 25.16 -21.36
N LEU A 7 -23.74 24.68 -20.63
CA LEU A 7 -22.38 25.19 -20.68
C LEU A 7 -21.49 24.24 -21.49
N ASP A 8 -20.66 24.81 -22.36
CA ASP A 8 -19.62 24.03 -23.01
C ASP A 8 -18.45 23.72 -22.07
N TRP A 9 -17.53 22.86 -22.50
CA TRP A 9 -16.41 22.41 -21.64
C TRP A 9 -15.43 23.54 -21.31
N GLN A 10 -15.27 24.53 -22.17
CA GLN A 10 -14.44 25.70 -21.92
C GLN A 10 -15.08 26.60 -20.86
N GLU A 11 -16.38 26.87 -21.00
CA GLU A 11 -17.14 27.64 -20.02
C GLU A 11 -17.12 27.00 -18.64
N ILE A 12 -17.16 25.66 -18.55
CA ILE A 12 -17.05 24.92 -17.28
C ILE A 12 -15.65 25.14 -16.66
N VAL A 13 -14.59 25.06 -17.44
CA VAL A 13 -13.21 25.32 -16.96
C VAL A 13 -13.10 26.74 -16.41
N ASP A 14 -13.65 27.72 -17.13
CA ASP A 14 -13.58 29.15 -16.77
C ASP A 14 -14.39 29.43 -15.49
N VAL A 15 -15.61 28.91 -15.39
CA VAL A 15 -16.48 29.06 -14.21
C VAL A 15 -15.86 28.41 -12.95
N LEU A 16 -15.21 27.25 -13.12
CA LEU A 16 -14.57 26.55 -12.02
C LEU A 16 -13.17 27.08 -11.68
N GLY A 17 -12.64 28.01 -12.48
CA GLY A 17 -11.30 28.58 -12.29
C GLY A 17 -10.18 27.54 -12.36
N LEU A 18 -10.34 26.52 -13.23
CA LEU A 18 -9.38 25.41 -13.32
C LEU A 18 -8.25 25.77 -14.29
N ASP A 19 -7.01 25.53 -13.88
CA ASP A 19 -5.83 25.69 -14.75
C ASP A 19 -5.54 24.39 -15.53
N ILE A 20 -6.54 23.96 -16.32
CA ILE A 20 -6.43 22.75 -17.17
C ILE A 20 -7.11 23.01 -18.52
N HIS A 21 -6.64 22.34 -19.57
CA HIS A 21 -7.28 22.40 -20.87
C HIS A 21 -8.64 21.71 -20.84
N TYR A 22 -9.68 22.33 -21.46
CA TYR A 22 -11.06 21.79 -21.46
C TYR A 22 -11.16 20.34 -21.94
N ASP A 23 -10.31 19.90 -22.89
CA ASP A 23 -10.29 18.53 -23.40
C ASP A 23 -9.82 17.52 -22.33
N SER A 24 -8.92 17.95 -21.45
CA SER A 24 -8.51 17.14 -20.29
C SER A 24 -9.65 16.98 -19.30
N LEU A 25 -10.37 18.07 -18.98
CA LEU A 25 -11.55 18.01 -18.11
C LEU A 25 -12.64 17.11 -18.72
N ARG A 26 -12.89 17.22 -20.01
CA ARG A 26 -13.84 16.38 -20.74
C ARG A 26 -13.50 14.88 -20.64
N LYS A 27 -12.23 14.52 -20.90
CA LYS A 27 -11.75 13.14 -20.79
C LYS A 27 -11.88 12.58 -19.38
N MET A 28 -11.55 13.38 -18.37
CA MET A 28 -11.73 13.03 -16.96
C MET A 28 -13.19 12.78 -16.62
N ALA A 29 -14.10 13.67 -17.05
CA ALA A 29 -15.52 13.55 -16.80
C ALA A 29 -16.13 12.31 -17.46
N TYR A 30 -15.78 12.00 -18.72
CA TYR A 30 -16.21 10.79 -19.39
C TYR A 30 -15.64 9.52 -18.75
N GLY A 31 -14.38 9.54 -18.32
CA GLY A 31 -13.77 8.43 -17.59
C GLY A 31 -14.52 8.17 -16.28
N TYR A 32 -14.84 9.22 -15.55
CA TYR A 32 -15.60 9.14 -14.30
C TYR A 32 -17.02 8.62 -14.52
N GLN A 33 -17.73 9.11 -15.55
CA GLN A 33 -19.09 8.66 -15.89
C GLN A 33 -19.12 7.18 -16.24
N ARG A 34 -18.21 6.70 -17.09
CA ARG A 34 -18.10 5.27 -17.43
C ARG A 34 -17.83 4.39 -16.21
N TYR A 35 -16.99 4.87 -15.31
CA TYR A 35 -16.69 4.15 -14.08
C TYR A 35 -17.90 4.11 -13.15
N ASP A 36 -18.65 5.20 -13.04
CA ASP A 36 -19.86 5.28 -12.23
C ASP A 36 -20.98 4.38 -12.78
N GLU A 37 -21.12 4.33 -14.10
CA GLU A 37 -22.05 3.40 -14.80
C GLU A 37 -21.62 1.94 -14.57
N TYR A 38 -20.31 1.64 -14.64
CA TYR A 38 -19.79 0.32 -14.33
C TYR A 38 -20.14 -0.11 -12.90
N LEU A 39 -19.94 0.76 -11.91
CA LEU A 39 -20.27 0.48 -10.52
C LEU A 39 -21.80 0.32 -10.30
N LYS A 40 -22.63 1.14 -10.95
CA LYS A 40 -24.08 1.03 -10.88
C LYS A 40 -24.59 -0.28 -11.46
N ASN A 41 -23.99 -0.72 -12.56
CA ASN A 41 -24.41 -1.94 -13.27
C ASN A 41 -23.86 -3.22 -12.63
N ASN A 42 -22.72 -3.16 -11.93
CA ASN A 42 -22.08 -4.31 -11.30
C ASN A 42 -22.24 -4.34 -9.76
N GLY A 43 -22.87 -3.35 -9.18
CA GLY A 43 -23.49 -3.28 -7.84
C GLY A 43 -22.80 -3.94 -6.64
N VAL A 44 -21.49 -4.21 -6.68
CA VAL A 44 -20.79 -4.88 -5.57
C VAL A 44 -20.14 -3.83 -4.67
N ALA A 45 -20.77 -3.56 -3.53
CA ALA A 45 -20.11 -2.83 -2.46
C ALA A 45 -19.02 -3.72 -1.87
N LEU A 46 -17.74 -3.36 -2.07
CA LEU A 46 -16.59 -4.04 -1.46
C LEU A 46 -16.45 -3.63 -0.01
N ARG A 47 -16.31 -4.63 0.87
CA ARG A 47 -15.93 -4.42 2.27
C ARG A 47 -14.42 -4.49 2.39
N ILE A 48 -13.81 -3.34 2.58
CA ILE A 48 -12.36 -3.21 2.66
C ILE A 48 -11.96 -3.01 4.12
N LEU A 49 -11.07 -3.84 4.63
CA LEU A 49 -10.35 -3.60 5.87
C LEU A 49 -8.96 -3.05 5.51
N SER A 50 -8.71 -1.80 5.86
CA SER A 50 -7.38 -1.20 5.70
C SER A 50 -6.62 -1.21 7.03
N ILE A 51 -5.41 -1.75 7.01
CA ILE A 51 -4.49 -1.85 8.15
C ILE A 51 -3.18 -1.21 7.72
N SER A 52 -2.58 -0.41 8.59
CA SER A 52 -1.29 0.25 8.35
C SER A 52 -0.40 0.24 9.58
N ASP A 53 0.85 0.62 9.40
CA ASP A 53 1.77 0.90 10.50
C ASP A 53 1.91 -0.27 11.49
N LEU A 54 2.08 -1.49 10.95
CA LEU A 54 2.24 -2.70 11.75
C LEU A 54 3.57 -2.69 12.50
N HIS A 55 4.63 -2.17 11.89
CA HIS A 55 5.96 -2.07 12.49
C HIS A 55 6.43 -3.36 13.17
N ILE A 56 6.33 -4.49 12.47
CA ILE A 56 6.72 -5.78 13.03
C ILE A 56 8.21 -5.73 13.42
N PRO A 57 8.57 -6.06 14.67
CA PRO A 57 7.85 -6.93 15.62
C PRO A 57 7.01 -6.20 16.69
N PHE A 58 6.63 -4.95 16.51
CA PHE A 58 5.89 -4.18 17.54
C PHE A 58 4.36 -4.14 17.29
N GLN A 59 3.88 -4.95 16.38
CA GLN A 59 2.48 -5.02 15.98
C GLN A 59 1.54 -5.41 17.13
N LYS A 60 0.27 -5.01 17.00
CA LYS A 60 -0.78 -5.44 17.91
C LYS A 60 -1.15 -6.92 17.68
N PRO A 61 -1.71 -7.61 18.68
CA PRO A 61 -2.22 -8.97 18.51
C PRO A 61 -3.33 -9.06 17.46
N ILE A 62 -3.39 -10.19 16.75
CA ILE A 62 -4.33 -10.40 15.63
C ILE A 62 -5.80 -10.43 16.09
N ASP A 63 -6.06 -10.81 17.32
CA ASP A 63 -7.41 -10.92 17.90
C ASP A 63 -8.18 -9.59 17.95
N ILE A 64 -7.50 -8.44 17.83
CA ILE A 64 -8.17 -7.13 17.67
C ILE A 64 -9.04 -7.08 16.41
N TYR A 65 -8.78 -7.92 15.42
CA TYR A 65 -9.52 -7.99 14.16
C TYR A 65 -10.67 -9.02 14.17
N LYS A 66 -11.03 -9.58 15.33
CA LYS A 66 -12.05 -10.65 15.47
C LYS A 66 -13.40 -10.33 14.83
N ASP A 67 -13.79 -9.05 14.86
CA ASP A 67 -15.09 -8.61 14.33
C ASP A 67 -15.15 -8.59 12.79
N TYR A 68 -14.01 -8.73 12.14
CA TYR A 68 -13.86 -8.69 10.67
C TYR A 68 -13.68 -10.09 10.05
N VAL A 69 -13.51 -11.13 10.84
CA VAL A 69 -13.28 -12.51 10.38
C VAL A 69 -14.38 -12.97 9.43
N GLY A 70 -14.02 -13.38 8.21
CA GLY A 70 -14.94 -13.84 7.17
C GLY A 70 -15.86 -12.77 6.57
N LYS A 71 -15.67 -11.50 6.93
CA LYS A 71 -16.53 -10.40 6.49
C LYS A 71 -15.86 -9.43 5.49
N VAL A 72 -14.58 -9.66 5.19
CA VAL A 72 -13.74 -8.75 4.40
C VAL A 72 -13.61 -9.28 2.98
N ASP A 73 -13.91 -8.44 2.00
CA ASP A 73 -13.68 -8.76 0.59
C ASP A 73 -12.22 -8.45 0.22
N VAL A 74 -11.71 -7.29 0.66
CA VAL A 74 -10.32 -6.88 0.42
C VAL A 74 -9.64 -6.51 1.73
N LEU A 75 -8.53 -7.18 2.05
CA LEU A 75 -7.59 -6.76 3.07
C LEU A 75 -6.54 -5.87 2.40
N GLN A 76 -6.57 -4.57 2.70
CA GLN A 76 -5.59 -3.62 2.21
C GLN A 76 -4.57 -3.33 3.32
N ILE A 77 -3.29 -3.62 3.06
CA ILE A 77 -2.17 -3.36 3.96
C ILE A 77 -1.44 -2.13 3.46
N ASN A 78 -1.55 -1.04 4.21
CA ASN A 78 -1.17 0.30 3.76
C ASN A 78 0.20 0.74 4.31
N GLY A 79 1.23 -0.04 4.01
CA GLY A 79 2.63 0.28 4.31
C GLY A 79 3.05 0.13 5.77
N ASP A 80 4.35 0.27 5.98
CA ASP A 80 5.05 0.13 7.25
C ASP A 80 4.75 -1.21 7.95
N VAL A 81 4.86 -2.29 7.17
CA VAL A 81 4.67 -3.65 7.67
C VAL A 81 5.84 -4.08 8.55
N VAL A 82 7.06 -3.85 8.09
CA VAL A 82 8.29 -4.22 8.80
C VAL A 82 8.94 -2.96 9.36
N ASP A 83 9.36 -2.98 10.64
CA ASP A 83 9.98 -1.79 11.24
C ASP A 83 11.38 -1.50 10.68
N MET A 84 12.11 -2.54 10.28
CA MET A 84 13.49 -2.44 9.77
C MET A 84 14.41 -1.69 10.74
N GLN A 85 14.23 -1.94 12.05
CA GLN A 85 14.97 -1.26 13.11
C GLN A 85 16.47 -1.53 13.04
N SER A 86 16.86 -2.74 12.64
CA SER A 86 18.26 -3.17 12.54
C SER A 86 19.12 -2.29 11.64
N ILE A 87 18.52 -1.69 10.60
CA ILE A 87 19.17 -0.77 9.66
C ILE A 87 18.71 0.68 9.82
N SER A 88 17.89 0.97 10.82
CA SER A 88 17.43 2.32 11.14
C SER A 88 18.58 3.23 11.59
N LYS A 89 18.45 4.52 11.33
CA LYS A 89 19.36 5.57 11.84
C LYS A 89 19.07 5.93 13.29
N PHE A 90 17.90 5.56 13.81
CA PHE A 90 17.46 5.87 15.17
C PHE A 90 18.04 4.89 16.19
N LEU A 91 17.92 5.24 17.47
CA LEU A 91 18.32 4.37 18.58
C LEU A 91 17.60 3.04 18.51
N LYS A 92 18.36 1.94 18.59
CA LYS A 92 17.86 0.58 18.52
C LYS A 92 17.37 0.16 19.90
N VAL A 93 16.08 0.08 20.08
CA VAL A 93 15.44 -0.40 21.32
C VAL A 93 15.47 -1.93 21.39
N TYR A 94 15.47 -2.59 20.23
CA TYR A 94 15.47 -4.04 20.07
C TYR A 94 16.62 -4.51 19.19
N ARG A 95 17.14 -5.73 19.40
CA ARG A 95 18.28 -6.26 18.63
C ARG A 95 17.90 -7.54 17.88
N LEU A 96 16.91 -7.41 16.99
CA LEU A 96 16.68 -8.44 15.97
C LEU A 96 17.59 -8.21 14.76
N SER A 97 17.96 -9.28 14.09
CA SER A 97 18.57 -9.19 12.77
C SER A 97 17.50 -8.85 11.73
N ILE A 98 17.92 -8.31 10.59
CA ILE A 98 17.01 -8.06 9.44
C ILE A 98 16.22 -9.33 9.09
N MET A 99 16.90 -10.47 9.06
CA MET A 99 16.26 -11.76 8.72
C MET A 99 15.20 -12.18 9.73
N GLU A 100 15.45 -11.95 11.02
CA GLU A 100 14.45 -12.25 12.05
C GLU A 100 13.21 -11.34 11.91
N GLU A 101 13.39 -10.05 11.61
CA GLU A 101 12.28 -9.13 11.34
C GLU A 101 11.47 -9.59 10.10
N ILE A 102 12.14 -9.96 9.00
CA ILE A 102 11.48 -10.45 7.78
C ILE A 102 10.70 -11.75 8.02
N ILE A 103 11.29 -12.70 8.73
CA ILE A 103 10.66 -14.00 9.05
C ILE A 103 9.41 -13.79 9.93
N GLN A 104 9.52 -12.93 10.96
CA GLN A 104 8.39 -12.60 11.83
C GLN A 104 7.29 -11.88 11.06
N ALA A 105 7.64 -10.94 10.17
CA ALA A 105 6.67 -10.24 9.33
C ALA A 105 5.93 -11.20 8.39
N ARG A 106 6.67 -12.12 7.75
CA ARG A 106 6.06 -13.15 6.91
C ARG A 106 5.08 -14.03 7.70
N GLN A 107 5.48 -14.50 8.89
CA GLN A 107 4.60 -15.34 9.71
C GLN A 107 3.36 -14.56 10.15
N TYR A 108 3.51 -13.33 10.62
CA TYR A 108 2.38 -12.50 11.02
C TYR A 108 1.39 -12.26 9.88
N LEU A 109 1.89 -12.02 8.65
CA LEU A 109 1.02 -11.85 7.48
C LEU A 109 0.27 -13.14 7.14
N ILE A 110 0.90 -14.32 7.27
CA ILE A 110 0.22 -15.62 7.12
C ILE A 110 -0.92 -15.72 8.13
N ASP A 111 -0.59 -15.55 9.40
CA ASP A 111 -1.57 -15.67 10.50
C ASP A 111 -2.72 -14.67 10.34
N LEU A 112 -2.43 -13.46 9.90
CA LEU A 112 -3.42 -12.41 9.66
C LEU A 112 -4.36 -12.76 8.50
N ILE A 113 -3.82 -13.24 7.37
CA ILE A 113 -4.61 -13.63 6.20
C ILE A 113 -5.48 -14.85 6.53
N GLU A 114 -4.93 -15.85 7.20
CA GLU A 114 -5.67 -17.05 7.65
C GLU A 114 -6.76 -16.70 8.66
N TYR A 115 -6.52 -15.71 9.52
CA TYR A 115 -7.49 -15.28 10.52
C TYR A 115 -8.64 -14.49 9.91
N ILE A 116 -8.36 -13.48 9.10
CA ILE A 116 -9.36 -12.59 8.48
C ILE A 116 -10.11 -13.30 7.34
N LYS A 117 -9.43 -14.16 6.58
CA LYS A 117 -9.97 -14.87 5.40
C LYS A 117 -10.55 -13.92 4.34
N PRO A 118 -9.78 -12.93 3.85
CA PRO A 118 -10.22 -12.05 2.80
C PRO A 118 -10.27 -12.79 1.45
N LYS A 119 -11.00 -12.22 0.47
CA LYS A 119 -10.99 -12.74 -0.91
C LYS A 119 -9.78 -12.27 -1.70
N LYS A 120 -9.28 -11.06 -1.38
CA LYS A 120 -8.11 -10.43 -1.98
C LYS A 120 -7.30 -9.69 -0.92
N VAL A 121 -5.98 -9.69 -1.08
CA VAL A 121 -5.04 -8.88 -0.30
C VAL A 121 -4.35 -7.91 -1.23
N VAL A 122 -4.32 -6.62 -0.88
CA VAL A 122 -3.58 -5.59 -1.62
C VAL A 122 -2.57 -4.96 -0.68
N VAL A 123 -1.30 -4.94 -1.07
CA VAL A 123 -0.21 -4.45 -0.22
C VAL A 123 0.51 -3.31 -0.90
N THR A 124 0.63 -2.18 -0.21
CA THR A 124 1.51 -1.05 -0.56
C THR A 124 2.68 -1.00 0.40
N TYR A 125 3.78 -0.36 0.02
CA TYR A 125 4.89 -0.17 0.95
C TYR A 125 4.84 1.21 1.64
N GLY A 126 5.47 1.31 2.81
CA GLY A 126 5.67 2.56 3.53
C GLY A 126 7.14 2.96 3.61
N ASN A 127 7.41 4.02 4.36
CA ASN A 127 8.75 4.55 4.50
C ASN A 127 9.69 3.63 5.31
N HIS A 128 9.17 2.75 6.16
CA HIS A 128 9.97 1.74 6.84
C HIS A 128 10.35 0.59 5.91
N ASP A 129 9.42 0.12 5.10
CA ASP A 129 9.67 -0.97 4.16
C ASP A 129 10.75 -0.60 3.12
N ILE A 130 10.78 0.66 2.65
CA ILE A 130 11.79 1.15 1.69
C ILE A 130 13.17 1.41 2.34
N ARG A 131 13.30 1.35 3.67
CA ARG A 131 14.62 1.44 4.34
C ARG A 131 15.59 0.39 3.82
N PHE A 132 15.09 -0.75 3.39
CA PHE A 132 15.89 -1.82 2.82
C PHE A 132 16.62 -1.35 1.56
N GLN A 133 15.91 -0.79 0.57
CA GLN A 133 16.50 -0.22 -0.62
C GLN A 133 17.47 0.93 -0.30
N ASN A 134 17.08 1.82 0.61
CA ASN A 134 17.92 2.93 1.06
C ASN A 134 19.21 2.47 1.74
N TYR A 135 19.21 1.33 2.40
CA TYR A 135 20.38 0.70 2.97
C TYR A 135 21.26 0.07 1.89
N LEU A 136 20.65 -0.69 0.98
CA LEU A 136 21.39 -1.31 -0.13
C LEU A 136 22.05 -0.27 -1.04
N SER A 137 21.33 0.80 -1.39
CA SER A 137 21.85 1.88 -2.27
C SER A 137 23.09 2.61 -1.72
N LYS A 138 23.34 2.53 -0.42
CA LYS A 138 24.55 3.09 0.20
C LYS A 138 25.74 2.14 0.20
N ASN A 139 25.51 0.86 0.00
CA ASN A 139 26.49 -0.19 0.20
C ASN A 139 26.76 -1.02 -1.06
N LEU A 140 25.93 -0.88 -2.07
CA LEU A 140 26.04 -1.62 -3.34
C LEU A 140 26.27 -0.66 -4.50
N ASP A 141 26.94 -1.17 -5.52
CA ASP A 141 27.02 -0.55 -6.83
C ASP A 141 25.65 -0.44 -7.49
N THR A 142 25.45 0.57 -8.34
CA THR A 142 24.17 0.85 -9.00
C THR A 142 23.69 -0.35 -9.81
N ASP A 143 24.58 -1.00 -10.55
CA ASP A 143 24.22 -2.15 -11.40
C ASP A 143 23.79 -3.36 -10.56
N LEU A 144 24.39 -3.54 -9.37
CA LEU A 144 23.99 -4.58 -8.43
C LEU A 144 22.66 -4.25 -7.75
N LEU A 145 22.39 -2.97 -7.52
CA LEU A 145 21.17 -2.53 -6.89
C LEU A 145 19.93 -2.84 -7.76
N GLU A 146 20.06 -2.77 -9.10
CA GLU A 146 18.99 -3.12 -10.02
C GLU A 146 18.57 -4.61 -9.93
N LEU A 147 19.46 -5.48 -9.44
CA LEU A 147 19.18 -6.90 -9.24
C LEU A 147 18.53 -7.20 -7.89
N MET A 148 18.41 -6.19 -7.02
CA MET A 148 17.89 -6.37 -5.66
C MET A 148 16.41 -5.96 -5.59
N PRO A 149 15.62 -6.62 -4.73
CA PRO A 149 14.24 -6.21 -4.48
C PRO A 149 14.18 -4.78 -3.92
N GLN A 150 13.17 -4.04 -4.31
CA GLN A 150 12.99 -2.65 -3.83
C GLN A 150 12.65 -2.61 -2.34
N THR A 151 11.87 -3.57 -1.87
CA THR A 151 11.47 -3.65 -0.47
C THR A 151 11.55 -5.07 0.04
N VAL A 152 11.54 -5.22 1.36
CA VAL A 152 11.42 -6.55 1.99
C VAL A 152 10.08 -7.20 1.73
N LEU A 153 9.05 -6.42 1.40
CA LEU A 153 7.72 -6.93 1.06
C LEU A 153 7.74 -7.71 -0.27
N GLU A 154 8.56 -7.29 -1.22
CA GLU A 154 8.76 -8.03 -2.48
C GLU A 154 9.31 -9.43 -2.21
N LEU A 155 10.30 -9.55 -1.31
CA LEU A 155 10.81 -10.86 -0.88
C LEU A 155 9.74 -11.71 -0.20
N ILE A 156 8.91 -11.11 0.66
CA ILE A 156 7.88 -11.85 1.40
C ILE A 156 6.73 -12.28 0.48
N LEU A 157 6.29 -11.39 -0.41
CA LEU A 157 5.05 -11.56 -1.16
C LEU A 157 5.26 -12.21 -2.53
N VAL A 158 6.36 -11.88 -3.23
CA VAL A 158 6.55 -12.18 -4.67
C VAL A 158 7.68 -13.16 -4.92
N ASP A 159 8.90 -12.89 -4.41
CA ASP A 159 10.11 -13.62 -4.81
C ASP A 159 10.39 -14.84 -3.95
N GLY A 160 10.11 -14.75 -2.65
CA GLY A 160 10.62 -15.67 -1.64
C GLY A 160 12.10 -15.40 -1.30
N PHE A 161 12.60 -16.08 -0.29
CA PHE A 161 13.99 -15.88 0.13
C PHE A 161 14.57 -17.08 0.84
N ASN A 162 15.90 -17.19 0.81
CA ASN A 162 16.64 -18.18 1.56
C ASN A 162 17.15 -17.58 2.87
N HIS A 163 17.10 -18.36 3.93
CA HIS A 163 17.76 -18.06 5.19
C HIS A 163 18.67 -19.21 5.63
N TYR A 164 19.91 -18.88 6.00
CA TYR A 164 20.84 -19.81 6.62
C TYR A 164 20.98 -19.47 8.11
N ASP A 165 20.39 -20.32 8.95
CA ASP A 165 20.58 -20.19 10.40
C ASP A 165 21.96 -20.71 10.80
N LYS A 166 22.82 -19.81 11.26
CA LYS A 166 24.19 -20.14 11.69
C LYS A 166 24.24 -21.04 12.91
N LYS A 167 23.23 -21.03 13.78
CA LYS A 167 23.19 -21.83 15.01
C LYS A 167 22.82 -23.28 14.69
N SER A 168 21.73 -23.48 13.97
CA SER A 168 21.28 -24.82 13.59
C SER A 168 22.00 -25.38 12.36
N ARG A 169 22.72 -24.54 11.60
CA ARG A 169 23.35 -24.85 10.30
C ARG A 169 22.36 -25.33 9.25
N ILE A 170 21.10 -24.91 9.36
CA ILE A 170 20.03 -25.25 8.42
C ILE A 170 19.82 -24.11 7.45
N LYS A 171 19.71 -24.44 6.15
CA LYS A 171 19.26 -23.54 5.10
C LYS A 171 17.77 -23.79 4.86
N SER A 172 16.94 -22.76 5.06
CA SER A 172 15.50 -22.82 4.83
C SER A 172 15.12 -21.94 3.65
N TRP A 173 14.20 -22.41 2.82
CA TRP A 173 13.53 -21.61 1.80
C TRP A 173 12.19 -21.12 2.33
N TYR A 174 11.94 -19.85 2.21
CA TYR A 174 10.66 -19.21 2.54
C TYR A 174 9.95 -18.86 1.23
N GLU A 175 8.93 -19.64 0.91
CA GLU A 175 8.12 -19.45 -0.28
C GLU A 175 7.33 -18.12 -0.22
N PRO A 176 7.20 -17.36 -1.34
CA PRO A 176 6.44 -16.12 -1.34
C PRO A 176 4.95 -16.36 -1.08
N LEU A 177 4.29 -15.40 -0.43
CA LEU A 177 2.90 -15.57 -0.02
C LEU A 177 1.94 -15.72 -1.20
N GLN A 178 2.23 -15.15 -2.35
CA GLN A 178 1.48 -15.37 -3.59
C GLN A 178 1.41 -16.85 -4.01
N LYS A 179 2.40 -17.66 -3.62
CA LYS A 179 2.40 -19.11 -3.88
C LYS A 179 1.83 -19.92 -2.73
N VAL A 180 1.96 -19.42 -1.50
CA VAL A 180 1.39 -20.07 -0.30
C VAL A 180 -0.14 -20.01 -0.34
N PHE A 181 -0.71 -18.90 -0.73
CA PHE A 181 -2.15 -18.67 -0.83
C PHE A 181 -2.62 -18.75 -2.28
N THR A 182 -2.99 -19.97 -2.74
CA THR A 182 -3.46 -20.18 -4.11
C THR A 182 -4.92 -19.75 -4.32
N ASP A 183 -5.71 -19.70 -3.27
CA ASP A 183 -7.14 -19.39 -3.30
C ASP A 183 -7.43 -17.91 -3.00
N ILE A 184 -6.41 -17.13 -2.65
CA ILE A 184 -6.50 -15.71 -2.32
C ILE A 184 -5.58 -14.94 -3.26
N GLU A 185 -6.13 -13.98 -4.00
CA GLU A 185 -5.33 -13.09 -4.82
C GLU A 185 -4.51 -12.14 -3.91
N ILE A 186 -3.18 -12.22 -3.98
CA ILE A 186 -2.26 -11.32 -3.28
C ILE A 186 -1.62 -10.39 -4.30
N ASP A 187 -1.92 -9.10 -4.21
CA ASP A 187 -1.46 -8.04 -5.10
C ASP A 187 -0.48 -7.14 -4.35
N TYR A 188 0.82 -7.24 -4.69
CA TYR A 188 1.83 -6.30 -4.23
C TYR A 188 2.00 -5.22 -5.29
N THR A 189 1.64 -3.99 -4.95
CA THR A 189 1.59 -2.89 -5.92
C THR A 189 2.97 -2.35 -6.31
N GLY A 190 4.02 -2.65 -5.55
CA GLY A 190 5.34 -2.05 -5.75
C GLY A 190 5.33 -0.51 -5.62
N ASN A 191 4.33 0.03 -4.91
CA ASN A 191 4.14 1.47 -4.77
C ASN A 191 3.70 1.83 -3.33
N TRP A 192 3.86 3.11 -2.96
CA TRP A 192 3.41 3.65 -1.69
C TRP A 192 1.91 3.95 -1.65
N HIS A 193 1.19 3.67 -2.73
CA HIS A 193 -0.26 3.86 -2.83
C HIS A 193 -0.91 2.82 -3.75
N CYS A 194 -2.22 2.65 -3.56
CA CYS A 194 -3.09 1.93 -4.49
C CYS A 194 -4.46 2.61 -4.57
N GLN A 195 -5.20 2.30 -5.62
CA GLN A 195 -6.59 2.72 -5.74
C GLN A 195 -7.49 1.50 -5.84
N ILE A 196 -8.49 1.43 -4.95
CA ILE A 196 -9.53 0.41 -4.97
C ILE A 196 -10.88 1.12 -5.14
N GLY A 197 -11.47 0.95 -6.30
CA GLY A 197 -12.66 1.72 -6.66
C GLY A 197 -12.37 3.22 -6.72
N LYS A 198 -13.14 4.01 -5.97
CA LYS A 198 -12.97 5.48 -5.86
C LYS A 198 -12.16 5.91 -4.62
N THR A 199 -11.56 4.96 -3.92
CA THR A 199 -10.75 5.24 -2.72
C THR A 199 -9.28 5.00 -3.03
N ILE A 200 -8.45 6.00 -2.74
CA ILE A 200 -6.99 5.86 -2.74
C ILE A 200 -6.55 5.55 -1.31
N PHE A 201 -5.72 4.54 -1.17
CA PHE A 201 -4.99 4.19 0.04
C PHE A 201 -3.53 4.54 -0.18
N CYS A 202 -2.92 5.29 0.72
CA CYS A 202 -1.54 5.70 0.55
C CYS A 202 -0.78 5.77 1.87
N HIS A 203 0.51 5.48 1.79
CA HIS A 203 1.47 5.65 2.87
C HIS A 203 2.54 6.67 2.44
N PRO A 204 2.33 7.98 2.63
CA PRO A 204 3.29 9.00 2.21
C PRO A 204 4.68 8.75 2.82
N LEU A 205 5.72 8.84 1.99
CA LEU A 205 7.10 8.58 2.43
C LEU A 205 7.70 9.73 3.25
N ALA A 206 7.01 10.88 3.27
CA ALA A 206 7.41 12.06 4.02
C ALA A 206 6.29 12.54 4.94
N PHE A 207 6.64 12.80 6.17
CA PHE A 207 5.75 13.26 7.23
C PHE A 207 5.86 14.78 7.44
N SER A 208 4.76 15.40 7.88
CA SER A 208 4.72 16.77 8.38
C SER A 208 4.18 16.78 9.81
N SER A 209 4.86 17.47 10.71
CA SER A 209 4.38 17.67 12.08
C SER A 209 3.14 18.58 12.18
N VAL A 210 2.80 19.28 11.08
CA VAL A 210 1.59 20.11 11.03
C VAL A 210 0.38 19.20 10.79
N PRO A 211 -0.65 19.24 11.63
CA PRO A 211 -1.85 18.43 11.47
C PRO A 211 -2.45 18.53 10.08
N LEU A 212 -2.89 17.40 9.53
CA LEU A 212 -3.50 17.25 8.19
C LEU A 212 -2.61 17.60 6.99
N LYS A 213 -1.43 18.20 7.20
CA LYS A 213 -0.56 18.65 6.09
C LYS A 213 -0.06 17.50 5.22
N THR A 214 0.19 16.34 5.81
CA THR A 214 0.58 15.13 5.06
C THR A 214 -0.56 14.67 4.16
N ALA A 215 -1.78 14.59 4.68
CA ALA A 215 -2.96 14.23 3.90
C ALA A 215 -3.28 15.23 2.80
N GLU A 216 -3.16 16.53 3.10
CA GLU A 216 -3.33 17.60 2.12
C GLU A 216 -2.34 17.48 0.95
N LYS A 217 -1.05 17.27 1.25
CA LYS A 217 -0.02 17.06 0.22
C LYS A 217 -0.30 15.84 -0.64
N ALA A 218 -0.71 14.72 -0.02
CA ALA A 218 -1.08 13.51 -0.74
C ALA A 218 -2.29 13.76 -1.66
N MET A 219 -3.30 14.46 -1.17
CA MET A 219 -4.47 14.83 -1.98
C MET A 219 -4.09 15.67 -3.19
N TYR A 220 -3.26 16.69 -3.03
CA TYR A 220 -2.78 17.50 -4.15
C TYR A 220 -1.93 16.70 -5.14
N PHE A 221 -1.05 15.82 -4.63
CA PHE A 221 -0.27 14.93 -5.48
C PHE A 221 -1.18 14.11 -6.40
N PHE A 222 -2.15 13.37 -5.86
CA PHE A 222 -3.02 12.53 -6.66
C PHE A 222 -3.90 13.31 -7.64
N ARG A 223 -4.35 14.52 -7.27
CA ARG A 223 -5.08 15.39 -8.18
C ARG A 223 -4.22 15.87 -9.34
N ASN A 224 -2.99 16.27 -9.07
CA ASN A 224 -2.06 16.75 -10.10
C ASN A 224 -1.64 15.61 -11.05
N GLU A 225 -1.52 14.38 -10.54
CA GLU A 225 -1.26 13.18 -11.36
C GLU A 225 -2.50 12.70 -12.12
N GLY A 226 -3.65 13.36 -11.97
CA GLY A 226 -4.88 13.03 -12.70
C GLY A 226 -5.69 11.86 -12.15
N PHE A 227 -5.45 11.45 -10.91
CA PHE A 227 -6.25 10.41 -10.28
C PHE A 227 -7.69 10.88 -10.02
N LEU A 228 -8.66 10.04 -10.36
CA LEU A 228 -10.08 10.27 -10.10
C LEU A 228 -10.49 9.49 -8.85
N PHE A 229 -10.74 10.18 -7.75
CA PHE A 229 -11.12 9.58 -6.48
C PHE A 229 -12.09 10.45 -5.69
N THR A 230 -12.84 9.82 -4.79
CA THR A 230 -13.74 10.51 -3.86
C THR A 230 -13.28 10.43 -2.42
N SER A 231 -12.42 9.45 -2.11
CA SER A 231 -11.93 9.22 -0.76
C SER A 231 -10.42 8.96 -0.78
N LEU A 232 -9.75 9.45 0.26
CA LEU A 232 -8.32 9.26 0.48
C LEU A 232 -8.10 8.75 1.90
N VAL A 233 -7.47 7.58 2.02
CA VAL A 233 -7.05 6.98 3.29
C VAL A 233 -5.54 7.11 3.39
N VAL A 234 -5.09 7.85 4.40
CA VAL A 234 -3.67 8.18 4.59
C VAL A 234 -3.16 7.50 5.85
N ALA A 235 -2.09 6.73 5.72
CA ALA A 235 -1.31 6.17 6.82
C ALA A 235 -0.15 7.08 7.24
N HIS A 236 0.77 6.62 8.08
CA HIS A 236 1.98 7.34 8.52
C HIS A 236 1.72 8.54 9.46
N THR A 237 0.48 8.88 9.79
CA THR A 237 0.16 10.01 10.68
C THR A 237 -0.41 9.47 11.99
N HIS A 238 0.45 9.29 12.98
CA HIS A 238 0.08 8.84 14.33
C HIS A 238 -0.37 9.99 15.22
#